data_b702b37c4b8102aea50d3f6e3202b423
#
_entry.id   b702b37c4b8102aea50d3f6e3202b423
#
_cell.length_a   1.000
_cell.length_b   1.000
_cell.length_c   1.000
_cell.angle_alpha   90.00
_cell.angle_beta   90.00
_cell.angle_gamma   90.00
#
_symmetry.space_group_name_H-M   'P 1'
#
loop_
_entity.id
_entity.type
_entity.pdbx_description
1 polymer ?
#
loop_
_entity_poly.entity_id
_entity_poly.type
_entity_poly.pdbx_seq_one_letter_code
_entity_poly.pdbx_strand_id
1 'polypeptide(L)'
;MILYDSAYEAFITDPTLPRSIYAIEGAKNCAIEFCSLSKTAGFTGTRFSYTVVPEELVFETSNGGTLSLHNMWNRRQCTKFNGTPYIIQYAGAKVFTEEGMKECQENIGYYRENARMIAETLEKKGISFTGGVNSPYIWFECPKGMESWEFFDYLLENAQVVGTPGAGFGENGRIISV
;
A
#
# COMPACT_ATOMS: atom_id res chain seq x y z
N MET A 1 1.70 8.28 -18.49
CA MET A 1 0.72 7.45 -17.76
C MET A 1 1.23 7.18 -16.36
N ILE A 2 0.38 7.29 -15.35
CA ILE A 2 0.69 7.03 -13.94
C ILE A 2 0.05 5.69 -13.56
N LEU A 3 0.82 4.82 -12.92
CA LEU A 3 0.34 3.60 -12.25
C LEU A 3 0.38 3.89 -10.74
N TYR A 4 -0.78 4.09 -10.16
CA TYR A 4 -0.93 4.50 -8.76
C TYR A 4 -1.33 3.32 -7.90
N ASP A 5 -0.43 2.90 -7.00
CA ASP A 5 -0.69 1.84 -6.02
C ASP A 5 -1.25 2.47 -4.74
N SER A 6 -2.52 2.19 -4.44
CA SER A 6 -3.24 2.69 -3.27
C SER A 6 -3.52 1.60 -2.23
N ALA A 7 -2.70 0.55 -2.19
CA ALA A 7 -2.90 -0.59 -1.28
C ALA A 7 -2.94 -0.23 0.22
N TYR A 8 -2.39 0.91 0.60
CA TYR A 8 -2.35 1.41 1.99
C TYR A 8 -3.22 2.65 2.23
N GLU A 9 -4.12 3.02 1.31
CA GLU A 9 -4.96 4.23 1.42
C GLU A 9 -5.73 4.29 2.75
N ALA A 10 -6.18 3.15 3.27
CA ALA A 10 -6.95 3.07 4.51
C ALA A 10 -6.16 3.50 5.76
N PHE A 11 -4.82 3.53 5.68
CA PHE A 11 -3.94 4.00 6.76
C PHE A 11 -3.76 5.52 6.78
N ILE A 12 -4.14 6.22 5.70
CA ILE A 12 -4.00 7.67 5.62
C ILE A 12 -4.92 8.33 6.64
N THR A 13 -4.34 9.10 7.56
CA THR A 13 -5.05 9.85 8.60
C THR A 13 -5.10 11.34 8.32
N ASP A 14 -4.12 11.86 7.57
CA ASP A 14 -4.06 13.26 7.20
C ASP A 14 -5.16 13.59 6.18
N PRO A 15 -6.13 14.45 6.52
CA PRO A 15 -7.23 14.80 5.62
C PRO A 15 -6.78 15.62 4.40
N THR A 16 -5.57 16.14 4.40
CA THR A 16 -5.01 16.90 3.27
C THR A 16 -4.42 15.98 2.19
N LEU A 17 -4.14 14.72 2.52
CA LEU A 17 -3.61 13.75 1.58
C LEU A 17 -4.75 13.03 0.83
N PRO A 18 -4.68 12.95 -0.50
CA PRO A 18 -5.67 12.22 -1.29
C PRO A 18 -5.55 10.71 -1.02
N ARG A 19 -6.68 10.04 -0.79
CA ARG A 19 -6.72 8.57 -0.69
C ARG A 19 -6.78 7.90 -2.07
N SER A 20 -7.25 8.63 -3.07
CA SER A 20 -7.32 8.18 -4.45
C SER A 20 -6.64 9.19 -5.35
N ILE A 21 -5.96 8.72 -6.39
CA ILE A 21 -5.36 9.58 -7.42
C ILE A 21 -6.43 10.44 -8.11
N TYR A 22 -7.67 9.95 -8.17
CA TYR A 22 -8.78 10.65 -8.83
C TYR A 22 -9.36 11.82 -8.02
N ALA A 23 -8.87 12.05 -6.81
CA ALA A 23 -9.08 13.32 -6.10
C ALA A 23 -8.29 14.48 -6.73
N ILE A 24 -7.33 14.17 -7.59
CA ILE A 24 -6.49 15.16 -8.30
C ILE A 24 -7.11 15.42 -9.68
N GLU A 25 -7.33 16.70 -9.99
CA GLU A 25 -7.88 17.12 -11.28
C GLU A 25 -6.99 16.64 -12.44
N GLY A 26 -7.61 16.12 -13.51
CA GLY A 26 -6.92 15.58 -14.69
C GLY A 26 -6.41 14.16 -14.55
N ALA A 27 -6.40 13.56 -13.35
CA ALA A 27 -5.87 12.20 -13.14
C ALA A 27 -6.58 11.14 -13.97
N LYS A 28 -7.89 11.28 -14.23
CA LYS A 28 -8.65 10.33 -15.06
C LYS A 28 -8.12 10.21 -16.49
N ASN A 29 -7.45 11.22 -16.99
CA ASN A 29 -6.88 11.23 -18.34
C ASN A 29 -5.47 10.62 -18.41
N CYS A 30 -4.84 10.31 -17.28
CA CYS A 30 -3.44 9.87 -17.28
C CYS A 30 -3.09 8.79 -16.24
N ALA A 31 -4.02 8.34 -15.41
CA ALA A 31 -3.73 7.41 -14.32
C ALA A 31 -4.61 6.17 -14.29
N ILE A 32 -4.03 5.06 -13.85
CA ILE A 32 -4.71 3.83 -13.41
C ILE A 32 -4.46 3.69 -11.92
N GLU A 33 -5.50 3.35 -11.16
CA GLU A 33 -5.39 3.09 -9.72
C GLU A 33 -5.54 1.60 -9.41
N PHE A 34 -4.61 1.10 -8.59
CA PHE A 34 -4.60 -0.27 -8.09
C PHE A 34 -4.94 -0.27 -6.61
N CYS A 35 -6.07 -0.87 -6.25
CA CYS A 35 -6.57 -0.96 -4.90
C CYS A 35 -6.50 -2.39 -4.39
N SER A 36 -6.21 -2.57 -3.10
CA SER A 36 -6.10 -3.90 -2.51
C SER A 36 -6.83 -3.99 -1.19
N LEU A 37 -7.62 -5.04 -1.00
CA LEU A 37 -8.22 -5.36 0.30
C LEU A 37 -7.28 -6.16 1.22
N SER A 38 -6.08 -6.51 0.75
CA SER A 38 -5.10 -7.26 1.54
C SER A 38 -4.73 -6.56 2.85
N LYS A 39 -4.55 -5.24 2.80
CA LYS A 39 -4.12 -4.43 3.94
C LYS A 39 -5.29 -3.77 4.65
N THR A 40 -6.33 -3.40 3.91
CA THR A 40 -7.52 -2.76 4.45
C THR A 40 -8.39 -3.72 5.26
N ALA A 41 -8.54 -4.96 4.79
CA ALA A 41 -9.52 -5.92 5.31
C ALA A 41 -8.96 -7.34 5.51
N GLY A 42 -7.64 -7.54 5.49
CA GLY A 42 -7.02 -8.84 5.73
C GLY A 42 -7.18 -9.86 4.59
N PHE A 43 -7.51 -9.44 3.37
CA PHE A 43 -7.73 -10.32 2.21
C PHE A 43 -6.44 -10.85 1.58
N THR A 44 -5.31 -10.80 2.28
CA THR A 44 -4.01 -11.24 1.76
C THR A 44 -4.05 -12.70 1.27
N GLY A 45 -4.64 -13.61 2.04
CA GLY A 45 -4.75 -15.03 1.69
C GLY A 45 -5.80 -15.32 0.62
N THR A 46 -6.84 -14.50 0.49
CA THR A 46 -7.94 -14.67 -0.47
C THR A 46 -7.67 -14.01 -1.82
N ARG A 47 -6.59 -13.24 -1.94
CA ARG A 47 -6.11 -12.62 -3.18
C ARG A 47 -7.14 -11.69 -3.83
N PHE A 48 -7.62 -10.68 -3.10
CA PHE A 48 -8.59 -9.75 -3.63
C PHE A 48 -8.04 -8.33 -3.75
N SER A 49 -8.06 -7.84 -4.97
CA SER A 49 -7.74 -6.46 -5.36
C SER A 49 -8.66 -6.03 -6.50
N TYR A 50 -8.75 -4.74 -6.75
CA TYR A 50 -9.45 -4.19 -7.90
C TYR A 50 -8.63 -3.08 -8.54
N THR A 51 -8.88 -2.85 -9.83
CA THR A 51 -8.18 -1.84 -10.61
C THR A 51 -9.21 -0.90 -11.21
N VAL A 52 -8.99 0.39 -11.04
CA VAL A 52 -9.84 1.43 -11.66
C VAL A 52 -9.13 1.95 -12.89
N VAL A 53 -9.79 1.77 -14.04
CA VAL A 53 -9.33 2.27 -15.34
C VAL A 53 -10.41 3.18 -15.89
N PRO A 54 -10.26 4.51 -15.88
CA PRO A 54 -11.27 5.45 -16.34
C PRO A 54 -11.58 5.30 -17.82
N GLU A 55 -12.83 5.58 -18.21
CA GLU A 55 -13.24 5.61 -19.61
C GLU A 55 -12.57 6.75 -20.38
N GLU A 56 -12.24 7.83 -19.67
CA GLU A 56 -11.55 9.01 -20.17
C GLU A 56 -10.09 8.72 -20.59
N LEU A 57 -9.53 7.60 -20.14
CA LEU A 57 -8.14 7.25 -20.44
C LEU A 57 -8.00 6.69 -21.84
N VAL A 58 -7.76 7.59 -22.77
CA VAL A 58 -7.60 7.31 -24.21
C VAL A 58 -6.24 7.78 -24.71
N PHE A 59 -5.71 7.09 -25.71
CA PHE A 59 -4.44 7.41 -26.35
C PHE A 59 -4.63 7.57 -27.87
N GLU A 60 -3.87 8.48 -28.44
CA GLU A 60 -3.74 8.57 -29.88
C GLU A 60 -2.81 7.48 -30.42
N THR A 61 -3.19 6.87 -31.50
CA THR A 61 -2.38 5.88 -32.20
C THR A 61 -1.59 6.52 -33.33
N SER A 62 -0.50 5.92 -33.76
CA SER A 62 0.38 6.42 -34.81
C SER A 62 -0.30 6.61 -36.16
N ASN A 63 -1.46 5.99 -36.40
CA ASN A 63 -2.29 6.12 -37.61
C ASN A 63 -3.46 7.10 -37.43
N GLY A 64 -3.46 7.94 -36.39
CA GLY A 64 -4.46 8.98 -36.15
C GLY A 64 -5.80 8.49 -35.55
N GLY A 65 -5.88 7.22 -35.11
CA GLY A 65 -7.01 6.68 -34.37
C GLY A 65 -6.88 6.92 -32.87
N THR A 66 -7.94 6.58 -32.13
CA THR A 66 -7.93 6.59 -30.66
C THR A 66 -8.04 5.17 -30.09
N LEU A 67 -7.41 4.95 -28.95
CA LEU A 67 -7.39 3.68 -28.25
C LEU A 67 -7.86 3.88 -26.80
N SER A 68 -8.95 3.24 -26.40
CA SER A 68 -9.45 3.25 -25.04
C SER A 68 -8.72 2.20 -24.21
N LEU A 69 -7.99 2.64 -23.17
CA LEU A 69 -7.32 1.72 -22.26
C LEU A 69 -8.33 0.95 -21.40
N HIS A 70 -9.45 1.58 -21.04
CA HIS A 70 -10.55 0.91 -20.34
C HIS A 70 -11.05 -0.32 -21.12
N ASN A 71 -11.34 -0.17 -22.40
CA ASN A 71 -11.81 -1.27 -23.24
C ASN A 71 -10.75 -2.38 -23.40
N MET A 72 -9.48 -2.02 -23.56
CA MET A 72 -8.38 -2.98 -23.62
C MET A 72 -8.23 -3.75 -22.30
N TRP A 73 -8.27 -3.05 -21.18
CA TRP A 73 -8.17 -3.66 -19.87
C TRP A 73 -9.33 -4.62 -19.60
N ASN A 74 -10.57 -4.18 -19.87
CA ASN A 74 -11.77 -5.01 -19.71
C ASN A 74 -11.67 -6.28 -20.56
N ARG A 75 -11.28 -6.17 -21.82
CA ARG A 75 -11.09 -7.34 -22.68
C ARG A 75 -10.03 -8.28 -22.16
N ARG A 76 -8.89 -7.73 -21.69
CA ARG A 76 -7.82 -8.55 -21.10
C ARG A 76 -8.31 -9.27 -19.85
N GLN A 77 -8.99 -8.57 -18.95
CA GLN A 77 -9.52 -9.11 -17.71
C GLN A 77 -10.50 -10.26 -17.98
N CYS A 78 -11.47 -10.05 -18.84
CA CYS A 78 -12.49 -11.04 -19.19
C CYS A 78 -11.96 -12.24 -19.99
N THR A 79 -10.79 -12.11 -20.63
CA THR A 79 -10.21 -13.17 -21.47
C THR A 79 -9.15 -13.98 -20.74
N LYS A 80 -8.33 -13.33 -19.89
CA LYS A 80 -7.15 -13.95 -19.26
C LYS A 80 -7.37 -14.43 -17.85
N PHE A 81 -8.31 -13.80 -17.11
CA PHE A 81 -8.44 -14.06 -15.68
C PHE A 81 -9.89 -14.30 -15.24
N ASN A 82 -10.87 -13.52 -15.74
CA ASN A 82 -12.29 -13.51 -15.34
C ASN A 82 -12.58 -13.03 -13.91
N GLY A 83 -11.57 -12.65 -13.16
CA GLY A 83 -11.71 -12.13 -11.80
C GLY A 83 -11.52 -13.16 -10.69
N THR A 84 -11.51 -12.64 -9.48
CA THR A 84 -11.46 -13.43 -8.24
C THR A 84 -12.74 -14.27 -8.09
N PRO A 85 -12.71 -15.46 -7.42
CA PRO A 85 -13.90 -16.27 -7.20
C PRO A 85 -15.08 -15.48 -6.62
N TYR A 86 -16.28 -15.76 -7.08
CA TYR A 86 -17.50 -15.02 -6.71
C TYR A 86 -17.70 -14.88 -5.19
N ILE A 87 -17.45 -15.95 -4.44
CA ILE A 87 -17.57 -15.92 -2.97
C ILE A 87 -16.65 -14.88 -2.33
N ILE A 88 -15.46 -14.69 -2.90
CA ILE A 88 -14.49 -13.69 -2.42
C ILE A 88 -14.94 -12.28 -2.82
N GLN A 89 -15.50 -12.11 -4.03
CA GLN A 89 -16.08 -10.84 -4.45
C GLN A 89 -17.27 -10.44 -3.56
N TYR A 90 -18.13 -11.40 -3.22
CA TYR A 90 -19.26 -11.17 -2.33
C TYR A 90 -18.81 -10.76 -0.92
N ALA A 91 -17.80 -11.46 -0.37
CA ALA A 91 -17.19 -11.08 0.90
C ALA A 91 -16.55 -9.68 0.84
N GLY A 92 -15.83 -9.38 -0.25
CA GLY A 92 -15.22 -8.07 -0.47
C GLY A 92 -16.24 -6.94 -0.57
N ALA A 93 -17.40 -7.17 -1.16
CA ALA A 93 -18.47 -6.18 -1.19
C ALA A 93 -18.95 -5.79 0.22
N LYS A 94 -18.86 -6.68 1.20
CA LYS A 94 -19.22 -6.41 2.59
C LYS A 94 -18.25 -5.43 3.27
N VAL A 95 -16.99 -5.39 2.84
CA VAL A 95 -16.00 -4.42 3.34
C VAL A 95 -16.47 -2.98 3.15
N PHE A 96 -17.21 -2.70 2.08
CA PHE A 96 -17.69 -1.37 1.73
C PHE A 96 -19.04 -1.02 2.37
N THR A 97 -19.60 -1.88 3.22
CA THR A 97 -20.73 -1.52 4.07
C THR A 97 -20.26 -0.68 5.26
N GLU A 98 -21.15 0.07 5.90
CA GLU A 98 -20.83 0.86 7.09
C GLU A 98 -20.24 -0.01 8.20
N GLU A 99 -20.82 -1.17 8.46
CA GLU A 99 -20.33 -2.15 9.45
C GLU A 99 -18.95 -2.69 9.08
N GLY A 100 -18.76 -3.14 7.81
CA GLY A 100 -17.48 -3.68 7.34
C GLY A 100 -16.37 -2.63 7.36
N MET A 101 -16.64 -1.39 6.98
CA MET A 101 -15.68 -0.29 7.08
C MET A 101 -15.31 0.01 8.52
N LYS A 102 -16.27 -0.03 9.45
CA LYS A 102 -16.00 0.16 10.88
C LYS A 102 -15.07 -0.93 11.41
N GLU A 103 -15.34 -2.20 11.15
CA GLU A 103 -14.49 -3.32 11.55
C GLU A 103 -13.06 -3.19 10.98
N CYS A 104 -12.94 -2.79 9.70
CA CYS A 104 -11.64 -2.54 9.08
C CYS A 104 -10.89 -1.42 9.81
N GLN A 105 -11.56 -0.32 10.17
CA GLN A 105 -10.93 0.80 10.87
C GLN A 105 -10.51 0.42 12.31
N GLU A 106 -11.24 -0.44 12.99
CA GLU A 106 -10.84 -0.98 14.29
C GLU A 106 -9.53 -1.78 14.19
N ASN A 107 -9.42 -2.66 13.19
CA ASN A 107 -8.19 -3.41 12.91
C ASN A 107 -7.02 -2.50 12.52
N ILE A 108 -7.26 -1.49 11.66
CA ILE A 108 -6.24 -0.51 11.28
C ILE A 108 -5.79 0.30 12.51
N GLY A 109 -6.72 0.61 13.42
CA GLY A 109 -6.43 1.27 14.69
C GLY A 109 -5.40 0.53 15.53
N TYR A 110 -5.48 -0.79 15.56
CA TYR A 110 -4.48 -1.63 16.23
C TYR A 110 -3.08 -1.48 15.63
N TYR A 111 -2.96 -1.51 14.31
CA TYR A 111 -1.66 -1.31 13.64
C TYR A 111 -1.11 0.11 13.86
N ARG A 112 -1.97 1.12 13.87
CA ARG A 112 -1.58 2.51 14.16
C ARG A 112 -1.04 2.65 15.58
N GLU A 113 -1.69 2.01 16.55
CA GLU A 113 -1.22 2.04 17.93
C GLU A 113 0.14 1.36 18.09
N ASN A 114 0.37 0.23 17.43
CA ASN A 114 1.68 -0.41 17.38
C ASN A 114 2.75 0.53 16.80
N ALA A 115 2.45 1.17 15.67
CA ALA A 115 3.36 2.11 15.03
C ALA A 115 3.67 3.31 15.95
N ARG A 116 2.66 3.85 16.64
CA ARG A 116 2.82 4.93 17.63
C ARG A 116 3.77 4.54 18.75
N MET A 117 3.59 3.35 19.35
CA MET A 117 4.44 2.85 20.44
C MET A 117 5.90 2.70 20.01
N ILE A 118 6.12 2.20 18.80
CA ILE A 118 7.47 2.05 18.22
C ILE A 118 8.08 3.44 17.98
N ALA A 119 7.35 4.34 17.30
CA ALA A 119 7.81 5.69 17.01
C ALA A 119 8.20 6.46 18.26
N GLU A 120 7.36 6.45 19.30
CA GLU A 120 7.66 7.10 20.58
C GLU A 120 8.91 6.51 21.28
N THR A 121 9.14 5.21 21.09
CA THR A 121 10.33 4.56 21.65
C THR A 121 11.59 5.00 20.92
N LEU A 122 11.54 5.07 19.59
CA LEU A 122 12.66 5.55 18.76
C LEU A 122 12.99 7.02 19.09
N GLU A 123 11.95 7.86 19.23
CA GLU A 123 12.10 9.26 19.59
C GLU A 123 12.77 9.43 20.96
N LYS A 124 12.30 8.70 21.99
CA LYS A 124 12.90 8.70 23.33
C LYS A 124 14.37 8.23 23.35
N LYS A 125 14.75 7.41 22.37
CA LYS A 125 16.14 6.94 22.19
C LYS A 125 16.99 7.83 21.29
N GLY A 126 16.41 8.88 20.72
CA GLY A 126 17.09 9.78 19.78
C GLY A 126 17.46 9.11 18.45
N ILE A 127 16.73 8.07 18.06
CA ILE A 127 16.91 7.38 16.78
C ILE A 127 16.09 8.09 15.72
N SER A 128 16.74 8.48 14.62
CA SER A 128 16.07 9.11 13.49
C SER A 128 15.17 8.11 12.76
N PHE A 129 13.94 8.51 12.46
CA PHE A 129 12.98 7.66 11.75
C PHE A 129 12.00 8.47 10.90
N THR A 130 11.34 7.79 9.98
CA THR A 130 10.23 8.31 9.17
C THR A 130 9.13 7.26 9.07
N GLY A 131 7.89 7.69 8.75
CA GLY A 131 6.74 6.79 8.64
C GLY A 131 5.94 6.64 9.92
N GLY A 132 5.10 5.62 9.99
CA GLY A 132 4.26 5.31 11.17
C GLY A 132 3.01 6.17 11.33
N VAL A 133 2.72 7.13 10.45
CA VAL A 133 1.55 8.04 10.51
C VAL A 133 0.49 7.66 9.49
N ASN A 134 0.83 7.71 8.20
CA ASN A 134 -0.07 7.39 7.09
C ASN A 134 0.26 6.02 6.45
N SER A 135 1.05 5.23 7.14
CA SER A 135 1.50 3.89 6.76
C SER A 135 1.83 3.10 8.02
N PRO A 136 1.69 1.78 8.06
CA PRO A 136 2.13 0.95 9.17
C PRO A 136 3.65 0.79 9.27
N TYR A 137 4.38 1.24 8.25
CA TYR A 137 5.84 1.08 8.17
C TYR A 137 6.57 2.22 8.85
N ILE A 138 7.64 1.89 9.54
CA ILE A 138 8.57 2.84 10.16
C ILE A 138 9.96 2.52 9.62
N TRP A 139 10.58 3.49 8.98
CA TRP A 139 11.97 3.43 8.55
C TRP A 139 12.83 4.18 9.57
N PHE A 140 13.82 3.51 10.10
CA PHE A 140 14.71 4.12 11.09
C PHE A 140 16.17 3.79 10.83
N GLU A 141 17.05 4.69 11.25
CA GLU A 141 18.49 4.54 11.10
C GLU A 141 19.01 3.46 12.05
N CYS A 142 19.82 2.54 11.53
CA CYS A 142 20.44 1.50 12.33
C CYS A 142 21.39 2.13 13.37
N PRO A 143 21.25 1.80 14.65
CA PRO A 143 22.07 2.40 15.71
C PRO A 143 23.54 2.00 15.59
N LYS A 144 24.42 2.86 16.13
CA LYS A 144 25.87 2.62 16.21
C LYS A 144 26.58 2.43 14.86
N GLY A 145 25.98 2.86 13.75
CA GLY A 145 26.55 2.73 12.41
C GLY A 145 26.57 1.30 11.87
N MET A 146 25.74 0.41 12.43
CA MET A 146 25.56 -0.95 11.90
C MET A 146 24.97 -0.92 10.50
N GLU A 147 25.35 -1.88 9.66
CA GLU A 147 24.62 -2.16 8.42
C GLU A 147 23.29 -2.87 8.72
N SER A 148 22.32 -2.76 7.81
CA SER A 148 20.95 -3.24 8.05
C SER A 148 20.85 -4.75 8.27
N TRP A 149 21.70 -5.56 7.65
CA TRP A 149 21.78 -7.00 7.91
C TRP A 149 22.41 -7.33 9.26
N GLU A 150 23.48 -6.63 9.64
CA GLU A 150 24.09 -6.77 10.96
C GLU A 150 23.10 -6.41 12.06
N PHE A 151 22.33 -5.34 11.87
CA PHE A 151 21.30 -4.94 12.81
C PHE A 151 20.12 -5.91 12.87
N PHE A 152 19.74 -6.51 11.74
CA PHE A 152 18.73 -7.57 11.70
C PHE A 152 19.16 -8.77 12.56
N ASP A 153 20.37 -9.27 12.40
CA ASP A 153 20.90 -10.38 13.19
C ASP A 153 20.96 -10.01 14.68
N TYR A 154 21.41 -8.79 14.98
CA TYR A 154 21.44 -8.27 16.36
C TYR A 154 20.06 -8.25 17.01
N LEU A 155 19.01 -7.77 16.31
CA LEU A 155 17.63 -7.76 16.81
C LEU A 155 17.11 -9.17 17.02
N LEU A 156 17.34 -10.06 16.07
CA LEU A 156 16.87 -11.44 16.15
C LEU A 156 17.49 -12.18 17.33
N GLU A 157 18.80 -12.10 17.50
CA GLU A 157 19.54 -12.83 18.54
C GLU A 157 19.34 -12.27 19.95
N ASN A 158 19.28 -10.94 20.09
CA ASN A 158 19.26 -10.29 21.41
C ASN A 158 17.87 -9.86 21.87
N ALA A 159 16.94 -9.64 20.96
CA ALA A 159 15.59 -9.15 21.29
C ALA A 159 14.47 -10.06 20.77
N GLN A 160 14.78 -11.06 19.97
CA GLN A 160 13.80 -11.93 19.29
C GLN A 160 12.80 -11.13 18.43
N VAL A 161 13.27 -10.04 17.84
CA VAL A 161 12.51 -9.16 16.96
C VAL A 161 13.00 -9.34 15.53
N VAL A 162 12.06 -9.48 14.61
CA VAL A 162 12.34 -9.57 13.16
C VAL A 162 12.01 -8.23 12.53
N GLY A 163 13.03 -7.49 12.10
CA GLY A 163 12.88 -6.31 11.25
C GLY A 163 13.09 -6.68 9.78
N THR A 164 12.98 -5.70 8.89
CA THR A 164 13.32 -5.90 7.48
C THR A 164 14.56 -5.09 7.16
N PRO A 165 15.67 -5.73 6.74
CA PRO A 165 16.88 -5.00 6.37
C PRO A 165 16.62 -4.05 5.19
N GLY A 166 16.92 -2.78 5.36
CA GLY A 166 16.70 -1.76 4.33
C GLY A 166 17.48 -2.01 3.05
N ALA A 167 18.64 -2.70 3.12
CA ALA A 167 19.39 -3.13 1.95
C ALA A 167 18.58 -3.98 0.97
N GLY A 168 17.51 -4.65 1.43
CA GLY A 168 16.58 -5.38 0.57
C GLY A 168 15.76 -4.49 -0.39
N PHE A 169 15.71 -3.17 -0.12
CA PHE A 169 15.02 -2.17 -0.94
C PHE A 169 15.98 -1.35 -1.83
N GLY A 170 17.27 -1.62 -1.77
CA GLY A 170 18.30 -0.97 -2.57
C GLY A 170 19.50 -0.51 -1.75
N GLU A 171 20.53 -0.04 -2.43
CA GLU A 171 21.82 0.30 -1.81
C GLU A 171 21.71 1.42 -0.76
N ASN A 172 20.82 2.38 -0.99
CA ASN A 172 20.58 3.48 -0.05
C ASN A 172 19.95 3.01 1.28
N GLY A 173 19.43 1.79 1.35
CA GLY A 173 18.87 1.18 2.55
C GLY A 173 19.87 0.45 3.44
N ARG A 174 21.17 0.48 3.13
CA ARG A 174 22.18 -0.31 3.86
C ARG A 174 22.30 0.00 5.35
N ILE A 175 21.97 1.21 5.75
CA ILE A 175 22.02 1.68 7.15
C ILE A 175 20.63 1.89 7.76
N ILE A 176 19.57 1.40 7.12
CA ILE A 176 18.18 1.60 7.52
C ILE A 176 17.53 0.24 7.77
N SER A 177 16.62 0.18 8.75
CA SER A 177 15.74 -0.97 9.02
C SER A 177 14.28 -0.55 8.99
N VAL A 178 13.38 -1.51 8.70
CA VAL A 178 11.93 -1.31 8.61
C VAL A 178 11.22 -2.24 9.57
#